data_a0778dc349b07832d7b9132763889411
#
_entry.id   a0778dc349b07832d7b9132763889411
#
_cell.length_a   1.000
_cell.length_b   1.000
_cell.length_c   1.000
_cell.angle_alpha   90.00
_cell.angle_beta   90.00
_cell.angle_gamma   90.00
#
_symmetry.space_group_name_H-M   'P 1'
#
loop_
_entity.id
_entity.type
_entity.pdbx_description
1 polymer ?
#
loop_
_entity_poly.entity_id
_entity_poly.type
_entity_poly.pdbx_seq_one_letter_code
_entity_poly.pdbx_strand_id
1 'polypeptide(L)'
;GVNSESPRVPLEITEGLIQSDGISQYKFTRSEFWGWLLWQKERGKIWKRLFGFTEEPQIDKDFITASFWCDAHPDSPFIKSKKLSIFREDCNITIRGNYLKFYLSGRVKYRYKINTGAELKEILWEYFGINVEYRLKDDGIEY
;
A
#
# COMPACT_ATOMS: atom_id res chain seq x y z
N GLY A 1 1.55 2.72 -0.71
CA GLY A 1 0.13 2.42 -0.62
C GLY A 1 -0.18 0.95 -0.39
N VAL A 2 -1.43 0.64 -0.16
CA VAL A 2 -1.90 -0.72 0.23
C VAL A 2 -1.58 -1.79 -0.81
N ASN A 3 -1.38 -1.42 -2.06
CA ASN A 3 -1.17 -2.36 -3.17
C ASN A 3 0.26 -2.40 -3.69
N SER A 4 1.22 -1.81 -3.01
CA SER A 4 2.64 -1.82 -3.41
C SER A 4 2.95 -1.27 -4.83
N GLU A 5 2.06 -0.50 -5.40
CA GLU A 5 2.24 0.12 -6.73
C GLU A 5 2.80 1.55 -6.64
N SER A 6 3.03 2.04 -5.42
CA SER A 6 3.61 3.38 -5.20
C SER A 6 5.13 3.38 -5.42
N PRO A 7 5.70 4.49 -5.94
CA PRO A 7 7.14 4.67 -6.03
C PRO A 7 7.79 4.55 -4.64
N ARG A 8 9.00 4.00 -4.61
CA ARG A 8 9.79 3.84 -3.37
C ARG A 8 10.67 5.04 -3.07
N VAL A 9 10.78 5.95 -4.01
CA VAL A 9 11.55 7.19 -3.91
C VAL A 9 10.69 8.37 -4.33
N PRO A 10 10.98 9.58 -3.87
CA PRO A 10 10.35 10.78 -4.39
C PRO A 10 10.54 10.89 -5.90
N LEU A 11 9.51 11.33 -6.61
CA LEU A 11 9.54 11.58 -8.04
C LEU A 11 9.37 13.08 -8.31
N GLU A 12 10.09 13.59 -9.29
CA GLU A 12 9.90 14.94 -9.82
C GLU A 12 8.63 14.98 -10.68
N ILE A 13 7.77 15.96 -10.44
CA ILE A 13 6.54 16.15 -11.22
C ILE A 13 6.89 16.96 -12.47
N THR A 14 7.43 16.28 -13.45
CA THR A 14 7.81 16.83 -14.76
C THR A 14 7.22 15.97 -15.88
N GLU A 15 6.53 16.62 -16.82
CA GLU A 15 5.85 15.91 -17.90
C GLU A 15 6.82 15.14 -18.80
N GLY A 16 6.51 13.86 -19.00
CA GLY A 16 7.28 12.97 -19.89
C GLY A 16 8.60 12.47 -19.33
N LEU A 17 9.11 13.05 -18.21
CA LEU A 17 10.36 12.60 -17.58
C LEU A 17 10.23 11.17 -17.08
N ILE A 18 11.06 10.26 -17.60
CA ILE A 18 11.10 8.88 -17.12
C ILE A 18 12.08 8.77 -15.95
N GLN A 19 11.57 8.32 -14.81
CA GLN A 19 12.29 8.16 -13.56
C GLN A 19 12.20 6.71 -13.09
N SER A 20 13.09 6.27 -12.21
CA SER A 20 13.11 4.89 -11.71
C SER A 20 13.35 4.84 -10.21
N ASP A 21 12.70 3.89 -9.54
CA ASP A 21 12.95 3.53 -8.14
C ASP A 21 13.85 2.26 -8.01
N GLY A 22 14.50 1.88 -9.10
CA GLY A 22 15.33 0.66 -9.19
C GLY A 22 14.56 -0.61 -9.56
N ILE A 23 13.23 -0.60 -9.46
CA ILE A 23 12.36 -1.76 -9.75
C ILE A 23 11.42 -1.46 -10.91
N SER A 24 10.81 -0.30 -10.89
CA SER A 24 9.88 0.17 -11.89
C SER A 24 10.30 1.52 -12.47
N GLN A 25 9.82 1.81 -13.65
CA GLN A 25 9.90 3.14 -14.24
C GLN A 25 8.59 3.89 -14.04
N TYR A 26 8.69 5.19 -13.88
CA TYR A 26 7.55 6.09 -13.69
C TYR A 26 7.66 7.29 -14.61
N LYS A 27 6.53 7.86 -14.98
CA LYS A 27 6.44 9.16 -15.65
C LYS A 27 5.14 9.85 -15.32
N PHE A 28 5.13 11.16 -15.43
CA PHE A 28 3.93 11.97 -15.40
C PHE A 28 3.50 12.40 -16.79
N THR A 29 2.20 12.52 -17.02
CA THR A 29 1.62 13.20 -18.19
C THR A 29 0.52 14.13 -17.74
N ARG A 30 0.22 15.14 -18.54
CA ARG A 30 -0.93 16.03 -18.32
C ARG A 30 -2.20 15.48 -18.96
N SER A 31 -3.32 15.79 -18.36
CA SER A 31 -4.66 15.54 -18.87
C SER A 31 -5.53 16.75 -18.53
N GLU A 32 -6.31 17.23 -19.49
CA GLU A 32 -7.26 18.33 -19.26
C GLU A 32 -8.29 18.01 -18.19
N PHE A 33 -8.71 16.75 -18.08
CA PHE A 33 -9.71 16.33 -17.13
C PHE A 33 -9.16 15.87 -15.78
N TRP A 34 -8.02 15.14 -15.79
CA TRP A 34 -7.49 14.49 -14.59
C TRP A 34 -6.33 15.25 -13.93
N GLY A 35 -5.88 16.35 -14.52
CA GLY A 35 -4.66 17.03 -14.09
C GLY A 35 -3.41 16.21 -14.40
N TRP A 36 -2.62 15.88 -13.41
CA TRP A 36 -1.47 15.00 -13.54
C TRP A 36 -1.88 13.52 -13.50
N LEU A 37 -1.30 12.72 -14.35
CA LEU A 37 -1.44 11.26 -14.37
C LEU A 37 -0.09 10.61 -14.10
N LEU A 38 -0.01 9.81 -13.04
CA LEU A 38 1.16 8.98 -12.76
C LEU A 38 1.04 7.64 -13.47
N TRP A 39 2.07 7.29 -14.22
CA TRP A 39 2.21 6.02 -14.92
C TRP A 39 3.37 5.22 -14.35
N GLN A 40 3.21 3.90 -14.28
CA GLN A 40 4.23 2.94 -13.91
C GLN A 40 4.47 1.94 -15.04
N LYS A 41 5.72 1.53 -15.18
CA LYS A 41 6.12 0.44 -16.07
C LYS A 41 7.06 -0.50 -15.32
N GLU A 42 6.61 -1.69 -15.04
CA GLU A 42 7.46 -2.77 -14.55
C GLU A 42 8.30 -3.36 -15.70
N ARG A 43 9.43 -4.00 -15.35
CA ARG A 43 10.31 -4.62 -16.35
C ARG A 43 9.55 -5.63 -17.22
N GLY A 44 9.60 -5.43 -18.53
CA GLY A 44 8.93 -6.30 -19.51
C GLY A 44 7.42 -6.11 -19.64
N LYS A 45 6.85 -5.10 -18.95
CA LYS A 45 5.41 -4.77 -19.07
C LYS A 45 5.19 -3.44 -19.80
N ILE A 46 3.93 -3.19 -20.16
CA ILE A 46 3.47 -1.93 -20.75
C ILE A 46 3.25 -0.87 -19.66
N TRP A 47 3.16 0.39 -20.04
CA TRP A 47 2.78 1.48 -19.15
C TRP A 47 1.37 1.28 -18.61
N LYS A 48 1.22 1.37 -17.28
CA LYS A 48 -0.04 1.30 -16.55
C LYS A 48 -0.26 2.63 -15.84
N ARG A 49 -1.45 3.23 -15.99
CA ARG A 49 -1.86 4.40 -15.20
C ARG A 49 -2.15 3.95 -13.77
N LEU A 50 -1.57 4.64 -12.80
CA LEU A 50 -1.80 4.37 -11.37
C LEU A 50 -2.93 5.24 -10.82
N PHE A 51 -2.77 6.54 -10.87
CA PHE A 51 -3.76 7.52 -10.41
C PHE A 51 -3.54 8.88 -11.06
N GLY A 52 -4.52 9.78 -10.90
CA GLY A 52 -4.42 11.18 -11.26
C GLY A 52 -4.59 12.07 -10.04
N PHE A 53 -4.10 13.30 -10.12
CA PHE A 53 -4.26 14.32 -9.11
C PHE A 53 -4.18 15.71 -9.73
N THR A 54 -4.74 16.68 -9.03
CA THR A 54 -4.69 18.09 -9.40
C THR A 54 -3.79 18.83 -8.40
N GLU A 55 -3.43 20.06 -8.72
CA GLU A 55 -2.60 20.93 -7.87
C GLU A 55 -3.44 21.97 -7.12
N GLU A 56 -4.76 21.88 -7.17
CA GLU A 56 -5.62 22.79 -6.41
C GLU A 56 -5.37 22.62 -4.92
N PRO A 57 -5.20 23.74 -4.19
CA PRO A 57 -5.10 23.71 -2.74
C PRO A 57 -6.34 23.08 -2.11
N GLN A 58 -6.13 22.16 -1.18
CA GLN A 58 -7.18 21.51 -0.41
C GLN A 58 -7.20 22.07 1.01
N ILE A 59 -8.39 22.16 1.61
CA ILE A 59 -8.57 22.52 3.02
C ILE A 59 -9.01 21.29 3.82
N ASP A 60 -8.87 21.32 5.14
CA ASP A 60 -9.19 20.18 6.01
C ASP A 60 -10.59 19.62 5.79
N LYS A 61 -11.56 20.47 5.46
CA LYS A 61 -12.94 20.05 5.19
C LYS A 61 -13.09 19.18 3.96
N ASP A 62 -12.23 19.30 2.97
CA ASP A 62 -12.28 18.52 1.73
C ASP A 62 -11.94 17.05 2.00
N PHE A 63 -11.20 16.77 3.07
CA PHE A 63 -10.83 15.41 3.45
C PHE A 63 -11.89 14.68 4.29
N ILE A 64 -12.89 15.38 4.85
CA ILE A 64 -13.88 14.78 5.76
C ILE A 64 -14.63 13.63 5.09
N THR A 65 -15.13 13.85 3.86
CA THR A 65 -15.88 12.81 3.13
C THR A 65 -15.01 11.61 2.78
N ALA A 66 -13.78 11.85 2.32
CA ALA A 66 -12.85 10.79 1.98
C ALA A 66 -12.40 9.99 3.22
N SER A 67 -12.15 10.68 4.34
CA SER A 67 -11.83 10.05 5.62
C SER A 67 -12.99 9.19 6.12
N PHE A 68 -14.21 9.74 6.16
CA PHE A 68 -15.40 8.99 6.53
C PHE A 68 -15.58 7.73 5.68
N TRP A 69 -15.38 7.84 4.36
CA TRP A 69 -15.48 6.68 3.48
C TRP A 69 -14.43 5.61 3.83
N CYS A 70 -13.20 6.03 4.09
CA CYS A 70 -12.13 5.10 4.47
C CYS A 70 -12.41 4.40 5.82
N ASP A 71 -12.88 5.16 6.80
CA ASP A 71 -12.93 4.72 8.20
C ASP A 71 -14.25 4.05 8.58
N ALA A 72 -15.35 4.39 7.91
CA ALA A 72 -16.70 4.00 8.34
C ALA A 72 -17.58 3.40 7.24
N HIS A 73 -17.29 3.64 5.95
CA HIS A 73 -18.18 3.16 4.90
C HIS A 73 -18.15 1.62 4.79
N PRO A 74 -19.31 0.92 4.76
CA PRO A 74 -19.37 -0.56 4.72
C PRO A 74 -18.58 -1.19 3.58
N ASP A 75 -18.42 -0.48 2.46
CA ASP A 75 -17.66 -0.97 1.31
C ASP A 75 -16.17 -0.60 1.34
N SER A 76 -15.72 0.12 2.36
CA SER A 76 -14.32 0.46 2.48
C SER A 76 -13.44 -0.80 2.62
N PRO A 77 -12.40 -0.93 1.79
CA PRO A 77 -11.45 -2.03 1.92
C PRO A 77 -10.61 -1.93 3.20
N PHE A 78 -10.60 -0.77 3.87
CA PHE A 78 -9.81 -0.55 5.07
C PHE A 78 -10.48 -1.11 6.32
N ILE A 79 -11.82 -1.17 6.36
CA ILE A 79 -12.56 -1.80 7.47
C ILE A 79 -12.79 -3.30 7.24
N LYS A 80 -12.83 -3.77 5.98
CA LYS A 80 -13.10 -5.18 5.65
C LYS A 80 -11.97 -6.14 5.98
N SER A 81 -10.73 -5.68 6.06
CA SER A 81 -9.61 -6.53 6.45
C SER A 81 -8.38 -5.74 6.87
N LYS A 82 -7.70 -6.25 7.89
CA LYS A 82 -6.39 -5.71 8.30
C LYS A 82 -5.37 -5.91 7.18
N LYS A 83 -4.63 -4.85 6.86
CA LYS A 83 -3.60 -4.88 5.83
C LYS A 83 -2.36 -4.16 6.34
N LEU A 84 -1.23 -4.81 6.24
CA LEU A 84 0.08 -4.23 6.48
C LEU A 84 0.98 -4.56 5.30
N SER A 85 1.91 -3.67 4.99
CA SER A 85 2.91 -3.92 3.96
C SER A 85 4.21 -3.21 4.32
N ILE A 86 5.33 -3.89 4.18
CA ILE A 86 6.65 -3.30 4.32
C ILE A 86 7.52 -3.74 3.15
N PHE A 87 8.23 -2.78 2.55
CA PHE A 87 9.24 -3.05 1.55
C PHE A 87 10.59 -3.22 2.24
N ARG A 88 11.25 -4.32 1.95
CA ARG A 88 12.65 -4.56 2.23
C ARG A 88 13.44 -4.51 0.93
N GLU A 89 14.76 -4.48 1.01
CA GLU A 89 15.63 -4.38 -0.16
C GLU A 89 15.31 -5.44 -1.22
N ASP A 90 15.14 -6.69 -0.80
CA ASP A 90 14.93 -7.83 -1.71
C ASP A 90 13.49 -8.36 -1.74
N CYS A 91 12.64 -7.97 -0.81
CA CYS A 91 11.30 -8.52 -0.71
C CYS A 91 10.26 -7.52 -0.21
N ASN A 92 9.01 -7.79 -0.53
CA ASN A 92 7.86 -7.14 0.07
C ASN A 92 7.15 -8.13 1.00
N ILE A 93 6.93 -7.71 2.25
CA ILE A 93 6.24 -8.50 3.26
C ILE A 93 4.88 -7.88 3.51
N THR A 94 3.82 -8.69 3.47
CA THR A 94 2.46 -8.20 3.68
C THR A 94 1.70 -9.07 4.66
N ILE A 95 0.86 -8.45 5.47
CA ILE A 95 -0.23 -9.12 6.17
C ILE A 95 -1.54 -8.67 5.50
N ARG A 96 -2.38 -9.64 5.15
CA ARG A 96 -3.74 -9.38 4.68
C ARG A 96 -4.69 -10.39 5.31
N GLY A 97 -5.62 -9.90 6.14
CA GLY A 97 -6.38 -10.76 7.04
C GLY A 97 -5.42 -11.58 7.91
N ASN A 98 -5.59 -12.89 7.93
CA ASN A 98 -4.77 -13.81 8.72
C ASN A 98 -3.61 -14.43 7.93
N TYR A 99 -3.14 -13.79 6.85
CA TYR A 99 -2.06 -14.32 6.06
C TYR A 99 -0.86 -13.38 5.98
N LEU A 100 0.29 -13.86 6.44
CA LEU A 100 1.60 -13.29 6.16
C LEU A 100 2.10 -13.82 4.81
N LYS A 101 2.57 -12.94 3.94
CA LYS A 101 3.11 -13.29 2.63
C LYS A 101 4.41 -12.55 2.36
N PHE A 102 5.34 -13.27 1.78
CA PHE A 102 6.60 -12.74 1.27
C PHE A 102 6.57 -12.75 -0.25
N TYR A 103 6.87 -11.61 -0.84
CA TYR A 103 6.94 -11.44 -2.28
C TYR A 103 8.38 -11.17 -2.69
N LEU A 104 8.89 -11.95 -3.62
CA LEU A 104 10.18 -11.74 -4.26
C LEU A 104 9.93 -11.52 -5.75
N SER A 105 10.45 -10.41 -6.31
CA SER A 105 10.22 -10.04 -7.72
C SER A 105 8.74 -10.07 -8.12
N GLY A 106 7.86 -9.58 -7.24
CA GLY A 106 6.41 -9.51 -7.48
C GLY A 106 5.64 -10.84 -7.37
N ARG A 107 6.32 -11.94 -7.04
CA ARG A 107 5.69 -13.27 -6.88
C ARG A 107 5.70 -13.71 -5.41
N VAL A 108 4.59 -14.34 -4.97
CA VAL A 108 4.52 -14.94 -3.63
C VAL A 108 5.53 -16.09 -3.55
N LYS A 109 6.52 -15.97 -2.68
CA LYS A 109 7.49 -17.03 -2.38
C LYS A 109 7.10 -17.85 -1.16
N TYR A 110 6.50 -17.19 -0.19
CA TYR A 110 6.11 -17.82 1.06
C TYR A 110 4.77 -17.26 1.52
N ARG A 111 3.93 -18.12 2.08
CA ARG A 111 2.63 -17.78 2.67
C ARG A 111 2.47 -18.54 3.98
N TYR A 112 2.18 -17.82 5.06
CA TYR A 112 1.94 -18.38 6.38
C TYR A 112 0.57 -17.92 6.88
N LYS A 113 -0.21 -18.82 7.46
CA LYS A 113 -1.49 -18.51 8.10
C LYS A 113 -1.23 -18.22 9.57
N ILE A 114 -1.57 -17.03 10.01
CA ILE A 114 -1.50 -16.61 11.40
C ILE A 114 -2.72 -17.18 12.11
N ASN A 115 -2.53 -17.96 13.17
CA ASN A 115 -3.61 -18.66 13.84
C ASN A 115 -3.95 -18.06 15.21
N THR A 116 -3.02 -17.36 15.84
CA THR A 116 -3.20 -16.80 17.18
C THR A 116 -2.79 -15.34 17.27
N GLY A 117 -3.31 -14.64 18.26
CA GLY A 117 -2.90 -13.27 18.58
C GLY A 117 -1.43 -13.17 19.02
N ALA A 118 -0.91 -14.19 19.68
CA ALA A 118 0.49 -14.26 20.08
C ALA A 118 1.40 -14.31 18.85
N GLU A 119 1.13 -15.21 17.89
CA GLU A 119 1.85 -15.25 16.62
C GLU A 119 1.79 -13.92 15.87
N LEU A 120 0.62 -13.27 15.86
CA LEU A 120 0.50 -11.94 15.22
C LEU A 120 1.40 -10.91 15.89
N LYS A 121 1.51 -10.89 17.22
CA LYS A 121 2.41 -9.96 17.94
C LYS A 121 3.86 -10.19 17.58
N GLU A 122 4.31 -11.45 17.56
CA GLU A 122 5.68 -11.81 17.19
C GLU A 122 5.98 -11.38 15.76
N ILE A 123 5.09 -11.66 14.82
CA ILE A 123 5.21 -11.26 13.41
C ILE A 123 5.24 -9.74 13.25
N LEU A 124 4.39 -9.01 13.97
CA LEU A 124 4.35 -7.55 13.92
C LEU A 124 5.66 -6.95 14.43
N TRP A 125 6.22 -7.51 15.50
CA TRP A 125 7.51 -7.08 16.03
C TRP A 125 8.67 -7.44 15.08
N GLU A 126 8.77 -8.70 14.69
CA GLU A 126 9.90 -9.22 13.91
C GLU A 126 10.00 -8.59 12.52
N TYR A 127 8.87 -8.53 11.81
CA TYR A 127 8.87 -8.11 10.40
C TYR A 127 8.53 -6.64 10.18
N PHE A 128 7.77 -6.03 11.09
CA PHE A 128 7.27 -4.66 10.91
C PHE A 128 7.80 -3.67 11.94
N GLY A 129 8.47 -4.13 13.01
CA GLY A 129 8.95 -3.29 14.10
C GLY A 129 7.83 -2.68 14.94
N ILE A 130 6.63 -3.28 14.90
CA ILE A 130 5.45 -2.77 15.62
C ILE A 130 5.32 -3.52 16.94
N ASN A 131 5.49 -2.79 18.05
CA ASN A 131 5.19 -3.30 19.39
C ASN A 131 3.70 -3.08 19.71
N VAL A 132 2.97 -4.15 19.98
CA VAL A 132 1.55 -4.10 20.35
C VAL A 132 1.43 -4.36 21.83
N GLU A 133 1.26 -3.30 22.62
CA GLU A 133 1.08 -3.37 24.07
C GLU A 133 -0.35 -3.76 24.49
N TYR A 134 -1.33 -3.60 23.58
CA TYR A 134 -2.73 -3.93 23.88
C TYR A 134 -2.94 -5.44 24.03
N ARG A 135 -3.75 -5.84 25.01
CA ARG A 135 -4.28 -7.19 25.13
C ARG A 135 -5.12 -7.47 23.89
N LEU A 136 -4.59 -8.24 22.96
CA LEU A 136 -5.44 -8.91 21.98
C LEU A 136 -6.30 -9.87 22.80
N LYS A 137 -7.61 -9.76 22.72
CA LYS A 137 -8.52 -10.72 23.38
C LYS A 137 -8.14 -12.12 22.93
N ASP A 138 -8.08 -13.07 23.86
CA ASP A 138 -7.66 -14.46 23.60
C ASP A 138 -8.62 -15.22 22.66
N ASP A 139 -9.77 -14.64 22.34
CA ASP A 139 -10.89 -15.28 21.62
C ASP A 139 -10.89 -15.02 20.11
N GLY A 140 -9.75 -15.09 19.48
CA GLY A 140 -9.68 -14.96 18.03
C GLY A 140 -9.62 -13.50 17.56
N ILE A 141 -9.25 -13.34 16.30
CA ILE A 141 -9.22 -12.05 15.62
C ILE A 141 -10.67 -11.71 15.29
N GLU A 142 -11.38 -11.02 16.20
CA GLU A 142 -12.65 -10.40 15.85
C GLU A 142 -12.40 -9.20 14.92
N TYR A 143 -13.11 -9.20 13.79
CA TYR A 143 -13.05 -8.18 12.73
C TYR A 143 -13.93 -6.98 13.06
#